data_bbfa260ed858fa726f0a26af6ed110d3
#
_entry.id   bbfa260ed858fa726f0a26af6ed110d3
#
_cell.length_a   1.000
_cell.length_b   1.000
_cell.length_c   1.000
_cell.angle_alpha   90.00
_cell.angle_beta   90.00
_cell.angle_gamma   90.00
#
_symmetry.space_group_name_H-M   'P 1'
#
loop_
_entity.id
_entity.type
_entity.pdbx_description
1 polymer ?
#
loop_
_entity_poly.entity_id
_entity_poly.type
_entity_poly.pdbx_seq_one_letter_code
_entity_poly.pdbx_strand_id
1 'polypeptide(L)'
;MINDLIRYCYEQGWSNTIYQSIVMIAFVVQMIFLIFYRKKYGMTLMQSIIAVLIIYPAAYFLMLVLAWVENGFQNWGANNIVRVYVYTPLICIVAAKVLKKSSGKMIDYIAPSMALQQVIGHSVCPIAGCCQGYPCSWGIWNPVTETRVFPNQWLECIVALIIVRYLLHLAKKENYAGTGKVYALFLITFGSTRFLLEFLRDNEKLLLGISGLALHALFMVIVGTAWMMVLNEKEKQKAIQKRKNTNPNGKVKK
;
A
#
# COMPACT_ATOMS: atom_id res chain seq x y z
N MET A 1 -31.63 -0.97 2.69
CA MET A 1 -30.94 -2.25 2.36
C MET A 1 -29.52 -2.34 2.92
N ILE A 2 -28.54 -1.51 2.48
CA ILE A 2 -27.15 -1.65 3.02
C ILE A 2 -27.05 -1.27 4.51
N ASN A 3 -27.71 -0.20 4.93
CA ASN A 3 -27.74 0.25 6.32
C ASN A 3 -28.41 -0.78 7.24
N ASP A 4 -29.47 -1.45 6.76
CA ASP A 4 -30.18 -2.48 7.51
C ASP A 4 -29.30 -3.72 7.67
N LEU A 5 -28.54 -4.08 6.64
CA LEU A 5 -27.56 -5.17 6.70
C LEU A 5 -26.46 -4.90 7.73
N ILE A 6 -25.86 -3.69 7.70
CA ILE A 6 -24.79 -3.30 8.64
C ILE A 6 -25.34 -3.34 10.08
N ARG A 7 -26.54 -2.77 10.31
CA ARG A 7 -27.20 -2.78 11.63
C ARG A 7 -27.47 -4.21 12.10
N TYR A 8 -28.04 -5.04 11.23
CA TYR A 8 -28.29 -6.45 11.54
C TYR A 8 -27.01 -7.20 11.94
N CYS A 9 -25.92 -7.06 11.15
CA CYS A 9 -24.64 -7.70 11.48
C CYS A 9 -24.10 -7.22 12.85
N TYR A 10 -24.29 -5.95 13.18
CA TYR A 10 -23.86 -5.38 14.45
C TYR A 10 -24.69 -5.91 15.61
N GLU A 11 -26.01 -5.90 15.51
CA GLU A 11 -26.96 -6.40 16.52
C GLU A 11 -26.76 -7.89 16.81
N GLN A 12 -26.35 -8.69 15.80
CA GLN A 12 -25.99 -10.09 15.96
C GLN A 12 -24.58 -10.32 16.52
N GLY A 13 -23.78 -9.29 16.73
CA GLY A 13 -22.40 -9.40 17.17
C GLY A 13 -21.43 -9.96 16.10
N TRP A 14 -21.85 -10.01 14.82
CA TRP A 14 -21.06 -10.61 13.74
C TRP A 14 -20.06 -9.66 13.08
N SER A 15 -20.14 -8.37 13.35
CA SER A 15 -19.33 -7.35 12.68
C SER A 15 -17.84 -7.63 12.71
N ASN A 16 -17.30 -7.99 13.88
CA ASN A 16 -15.87 -8.30 14.01
C ASN A 16 -15.51 -9.61 13.30
N THR A 17 -16.33 -10.65 13.39
CA THR A 17 -16.09 -11.94 12.73
C THR A 17 -16.08 -11.77 11.21
N ILE A 18 -17.05 -11.03 10.67
CA ILE A 18 -17.10 -10.74 9.21
C ILE A 18 -15.88 -9.94 8.79
N TYR A 19 -15.51 -8.91 9.55
CA TYR A 19 -14.33 -8.10 9.26
C TYR A 19 -13.05 -8.96 9.21
N GLN A 20 -12.79 -9.75 10.24
CA GLN A 20 -11.62 -10.63 10.31
C GLN A 20 -11.61 -11.67 9.17
N SER A 21 -12.77 -12.26 8.88
CA SER A 21 -12.90 -13.23 7.79
C SER A 21 -12.54 -12.61 6.42
N ILE A 22 -13.01 -11.40 6.14
CA ILE A 22 -12.72 -10.71 4.86
C ILE A 22 -11.26 -10.27 4.82
N VAL A 23 -10.66 -9.85 5.93
CA VAL A 23 -9.22 -9.55 5.99
C VAL A 23 -8.40 -10.81 5.67
N MET A 24 -8.79 -11.97 6.19
CA MET A 24 -8.14 -13.25 5.84
C MET A 24 -8.32 -13.60 4.36
N ILE A 25 -9.52 -13.41 3.82
CA ILE A 25 -9.77 -13.58 2.38
C ILE A 25 -8.90 -12.63 1.56
N ALA A 26 -8.69 -11.39 2.01
CA ALA A 26 -7.82 -10.44 1.33
C ALA A 26 -6.38 -10.97 1.21
N PHE A 27 -5.84 -11.61 2.24
CA PHE A 27 -4.52 -12.25 2.17
C PHE A 27 -4.49 -13.38 1.14
N VAL A 28 -5.51 -14.23 1.11
CA VAL A 28 -5.61 -15.33 0.13
C VAL A 28 -5.68 -14.76 -1.29
N VAL A 29 -6.50 -13.75 -1.53
CA VAL A 29 -6.61 -13.09 -2.84
C VAL A 29 -5.28 -12.46 -3.26
N GLN A 30 -4.55 -11.82 -2.35
CA GLN A 30 -3.22 -11.29 -2.62
C GLN A 30 -2.22 -12.38 -2.97
N MET A 31 -2.21 -13.50 -2.25
CA MET A 31 -1.36 -14.65 -2.55
C MET A 31 -1.64 -15.18 -3.95
N ILE A 32 -2.91 -15.40 -4.30
CA ILE A 32 -3.35 -15.85 -5.62
C ILE A 32 -2.90 -14.84 -6.70
N PHE A 33 -3.15 -13.54 -6.46
CA PHE A 33 -2.72 -12.48 -7.37
C PHE A 33 -1.20 -12.54 -7.62
N LEU A 34 -0.38 -12.63 -6.58
CA LEU A 34 1.08 -12.69 -6.69
C LEU A 34 1.54 -13.97 -7.39
N ILE A 35 0.90 -15.11 -7.13
CA ILE A 35 1.19 -16.37 -7.84
C ILE A 35 0.99 -16.20 -9.35
N PHE A 36 -0.10 -15.59 -9.80
CA PHE A 36 -0.30 -15.33 -11.23
C PHE A 36 0.64 -14.25 -11.76
N TYR A 37 0.91 -13.22 -10.98
CA TYR A 37 1.73 -12.07 -11.37
C TYR A 37 3.24 -12.38 -11.40
N ARG A 38 3.70 -13.46 -10.76
CA ARG A 38 5.12 -13.85 -10.65
C ARG A 38 5.86 -13.94 -11.97
N LYS A 39 5.18 -14.43 -13.03
CA LYS A 39 5.79 -14.63 -14.36
C LYS A 39 6.36 -13.33 -14.93
N LYS A 40 5.73 -12.20 -14.65
CA LYS A 40 6.17 -10.87 -15.09
C LYS A 40 7.58 -10.53 -14.60
N TYR A 41 7.97 -11.03 -13.43
CA TYR A 41 9.28 -10.76 -12.80
C TYR A 41 10.25 -11.95 -12.89
N GLY A 42 9.91 -12.96 -13.70
CA GLY A 42 10.75 -14.14 -13.89
C GLY A 42 10.93 -14.95 -12.59
N MET A 43 9.85 -15.06 -11.79
CA MET A 43 9.85 -15.85 -10.55
C MET A 43 9.20 -17.21 -10.78
N THR A 44 9.77 -18.25 -10.18
CA THR A 44 9.15 -19.57 -10.11
C THR A 44 7.99 -19.57 -9.09
N LEU A 45 7.15 -20.60 -9.11
CA LEU A 45 6.06 -20.75 -8.12
C LEU A 45 6.63 -20.80 -6.69
N MET A 46 7.67 -21.59 -6.46
CA MET A 46 8.30 -21.72 -5.16
C MET A 46 8.88 -20.38 -4.69
N GLN A 47 9.56 -19.63 -5.56
CA GLN A 47 10.08 -18.31 -5.22
C GLN A 47 8.96 -17.33 -4.86
N SER A 48 7.81 -17.38 -5.53
CA SER A 48 6.64 -16.56 -5.21
C SER A 48 6.08 -16.91 -3.83
N ILE A 49 5.93 -18.21 -3.53
CA ILE A 49 5.44 -18.68 -2.23
C ILE A 49 6.39 -18.24 -1.11
N ILE A 50 7.69 -18.48 -1.26
CA ILE A 50 8.70 -18.09 -0.26
C ILE A 50 8.73 -16.57 -0.07
N ALA A 51 8.62 -15.77 -1.15
CA ALA A 51 8.56 -14.32 -1.04
C ALA A 51 7.37 -13.87 -0.20
N VAL A 52 6.19 -14.44 -0.42
CA VAL A 52 4.97 -14.14 0.34
C VAL A 52 5.16 -14.52 1.82
N LEU A 53 5.70 -15.72 2.11
CA LEU A 53 5.93 -16.20 3.47
C LEU A 53 6.98 -15.38 4.24
N ILE A 54 7.90 -14.70 3.55
CA ILE A 54 8.86 -13.79 4.19
C ILE A 54 8.24 -12.39 4.35
N ILE A 55 7.69 -11.83 3.26
CA ILE A 55 7.33 -10.41 3.21
C ILE A 55 6.10 -10.11 4.07
N TYR A 56 5.04 -10.91 3.96
CA TYR A 56 3.79 -10.58 4.66
C TYR A 56 3.87 -10.74 6.18
N PRO A 57 4.40 -11.85 6.74
CA PRO A 57 4.55 -11.96 8.19
C PRO A 57 5.50 -10.90 8.76
N ALA A 58 6.62 -10.62 8.06
CA ALA A 58 7.56 -9.58 8.50
C ALA A 58 6.94 -8.18 8.45
N ALA A 59 6.17 -7.86 7.40
CA ALA A 59 5.46 -6.60 7.29
C ALA A 59 4.36 -6.46 8.35
N TYR A 60 3.62 -7.54 8.63
CA TYR A 60 2.62 -7.57 9.68
C TYR A 60 3.23 -7.36 11.06
N PHE A 61 4.30 -8.09 11.38
CA PHE A 61 5.04 -7.92 12.64
C PHE A 61 5.59 -6.49 12.79
N LEU A 62 6.20 -5.95 11.74
CA LEU A 62 6.71 -4.57 11.75
C LEU A 62 5.57 -3.55 11.96
N MET A 63 4.40 -3.77 11.36
CA MET A 63 3.23 -2.93 11.57
C MET A 63 2.81 -2.90 13.05
N LEU A 64 2.79 -4.05 13.72
CA LEU A 64 2.46 -4.13 15.15
C LEU A 64 3.50 -3.41 16.01
N VAL A 65 4.79 -3.60 15.72
CA VAL A 65 5.90 -2.94 16.44
C VAL A 65 5.82 -1.41 16.27
N LEU A 66 5.62 -0.93 15.05
CA LEU A 66 5.50 0.52 14.79
C LEU A 66 4.30 1.12 15.52
N ALA A 67 3.16 0.45 15.48
CA ALA A 67 1.97 0.90 16.19
C ALA A 67 2.19 0.93 17.72
N TRP A 68 2.86 -0.09 18.26
CA TRP A 68 3.18 -0.17 19.68
C TRP A 68 4.11 0.95 20.13
N VAL A 69 5.17 1.22 19.37
CA VAL A 69 6.09 2.33 19.63
C VAL A 69 5.38 3.69 19.56
N GLU A 70 4.56 3.93 18.54
CA GLU A 70 3.82 5.18 18.37
C GLU A 70 2.78 5.42 19.48
N ASN A 71 2.22 4.34 20.05
CA ASN A 71 1.31 4.41 21.18
C ASN A 71 2.04 4.44 22.55
N GLY A 72 3.30 4.83 22.59
CA GLY A 72 4.09 4.92 23.84
C GLY A 72 4.23 3.58 24.54
N PHE A 73 4.43 2.49 23.78
CA PHE A 73 4.54 1.10 24.26
C PHE A 73 3.27 0.54 24.92
N GLN A 74 2.12 1.14 24.58
CA GLN A 74 0.80 0.68 25.01
C GLN A 74 0.02 0.09 23.83
N ASN A 75 -1.12 -0.60 24.14
CA ASN A 75 -2.05 -1.09 23.13
C ASN A 75 -1.39 -1.94 22.02
N TRP A 76 -0.66 -2.98 22.42
CA TRP A 76 -0.18 -3.98 21.46
C TRP A 76 -1.35 -4.55 20.65
N GLY A 77 -1.21 -4.57 19.33
CA GLY A 77 -2.27 -5.07 18.43
C GLY A 77 -3.04 -3.96 17.71
N ALA A 78 -2.85 -2.69 18.06
CA ALA A 78 -3.35 -1.59 17.23
C ALA A 78 -2.70 -1.69 15.84
N ASN A 79 -3.49 -1.76 14.78
CA ASN A 79 -2.96 -1.98 13.44
C ASN A 79 -3.36 -0.87 12.46
N ASN A 80 -2.38 -0.39 11.72
CA ASN A 80 -2.58 0.47 10.58
C ASN A 80 -1.52 0.19 9.52
N ILE A 81 -1.91 -0.45 8.44
CA ILE A 81 -1.00 -0.92 7.41
C ILE A 81 -0.28 0.20 6.65
N VAL A 82 -0.82 1.41 6.64
CA VAL A 82 -0.18 2.58 5.98
C VAL A 82 1.22 2.82 6.54
N ARG A 83 1.42 2.58 7.85
CA ARG A 83 2.69 2.76 8.54
C ARG A 83 3.81 1.91 7.93
N VAL A 84 3.50 0.68 7.51
CA VAL A 84 4.51 -0.26 7.05
C VAL A 84 4.93 -0.08 5.59
N TYR A 85 4.13 0.62 4.78
CA TYR A 85 4.41 0.73 3.35
C TYR A 85 5.75 1.38 3.02
N VAL A 86 6.21 2.35 3.82
CA VAL A 86 7.52 2.97 3.63
C VAL A 86 8.67 1.99 3.92
N TYR A 87 8.46 1.05 4.83
CA TYR A 87 9.48 0.10 5.28
C TYR A 87 9.45 -1.24 4.53
N THR A 88 8.34 -1.57 3.87
CA THR A 88 8.21 -2.82 3.09
C THR A 88 9.35 -3.05 2.10
N PRO A 89 9.92 -2.05 1.42
CA PRO A 89 11.08 -2.24 0.54
C PRO A 89 12.30 -2.84 1.23
N LEU A 90 12.53 -2.55 2.51
CA LEU A 90 13.64 -3.14 3.26
C LEU A 90 13.45 -4.66 3.43
N ILE A 91 12.21 -5.06 3.74
CA ILE A 91 11.84 -6.49 3.83
C ILE A 91 11.99 -7.16 2.45
N CYS A 92 11.57 -6.48 1.38
CA CYS A 92 11.73 -6.97 0.00
C CYS A 92 13.20 -7.14 -0.41
N ILE A 93 14.11 -6.28 0.09
CA ILE A 93 15.56 -6.43 -0.14
C ILE A 93 16.08 -7.72 0.52
N VAL A 94 15.64 -8.02 1.73
CA VAL A 94 16.01 -9.27 2.43
C VAL A 94 15.47 -10.47 1.65
N ALA A 95 14.18 -10.47 1.28
CA ALA A 95 13.58 -11.53 0.48
C ALA A 95 14.28 -11.71 -0.87
N ALA A 96 14.66 -10.61 -1.54
CA ALA A 96 15.39 -10.64 -2.79
C ALA A 96 16.78 -11.32 -2.64
N LYS A 97 17.49 -11.03 -1.56
CA LYS A 97 18.78 -11.69 -1.27
C LYS A 97 18.61 -13.20 -1.05
N VAL A 98 17.63 -13.60 -0.24
CA VAL A 98 17.32 -15.02 0.01
C VAL A 98 16.99 -15.76 -1.29
N LEU A 99 16.19 -15.14 -2.15
CA LEU A 99 15.73 -15.74 -3.40
C LEU A 99 16.67 -15.53 -4.59
N LYS A 100 17.83 -14.89 -4.36
CA LYS A 100 18.82 -14.54 -5.40
C LYS A 100 18.19 -13.78 -6.58
N LYS A 101 17.31 -12.82 -6.28
CA LYS A 101 16.63 -11.95 -7.24
C LYS A 101 17.08 -10.50 -7.08
N SER A 102 16.85 -9.70 -8.11
CA SER A 102 17.07 -8.25 -8.03
C SER A 102 16.10 -7.61 -7.03
N SER A 103 16.60 -6.74 -6.17
CA SER A 103 15.78 -6.01 -5.19
C SER A 103 14.69 -5.18 -5.86
N GLY A 104 15.00 -4.50 -7.00
CA GLY A 104 14.01 -3.75 -7.75
C GLY A 104 12.86 -4.62 -8.28
N LYS A 105 13.17 -5.85 -8.75
CA LYS A 105 12.14 -6.81 -9.18
C LYS A 105 11.24 -7.23 -8.02
N MET A 106 11.82 -7.51 -6.85
CA MET A 106 11.06 -7.94 -5.67
C MET A 106 10.16 -6.82 -5.15
N ILE A 107 10.68 -5.61 -5.09
CA ILE A 107 9.95 -4.43 -4.62
C ILE A 107 8.77 -4.10 -5.57
N ASP A 108 9.01 -4.07 -6.89
CA ASP A 108 7.95 -3.77 -7.87
C ASP A 108 6.91 -4.90 -7.98
N TYR A 109 7.32 -6.14 -7.71
CA TYR A 109 6.44 -7.30 -7.69
C TYR A 109 5.34 -7.17 -6.63
N ILE A 110 5.66 -6.63 -5.47
CA ILE A 110 4.72 -6.48 -4.35
C ILE A 110 3.81 -5.24 -4.51
N ALA A 111 4.25 -4.19 -5.20
CA ALA A 111 3.57 -2.90 -5.24
C ALA A 111 2.07 -2.97 -5.58
N PRO A 112 1.60 -3.65 -6.65
CA PRO A 112 0.17 -3.70 -6.96
C PRO A 112 -0.65 -4.46 -5.91
N SER A 113 -0.04 -5.45 -5.22
CA SER A 113 -0.75 -6.22 -4.19
C SER A 113 -1.00 -5.39 -2.92
N MET A 114 -0.11 -4.42 -2.61
CA MET A 114 -0.33 -3.50 -1.49
C MET A 114 -1.56 -2.61 -1.74
N ALA A 115 -1.71 -2.09 -2.97
CA ALA A 115 -2.92 -1.34 -3.34
C ALA A 115 -4.17 -2.24 -3.37
N LEU A 116 -4.06 -3.48 -3.85
CA LEU A 116 -5.17 -4.44 -3.88
C LEU A 116 -5.68 -4.76 -2.47
N GLN A 117 -4.79 -4.85 -1.49
CA GLN A 117 -5.16 -5.04 -0.09
C GLN A 117 -6.07 -3.91 0.42
N GLN A 118 -5.82 -2.67 0.02
CA GLN A 118 -6.66 -1.54 0.41
C GLN A 118 -8.07 -1.64 -0.19
N VAL A 119 -8.18 -2.12 -1.43
CA VAL A 119 -9.50 -2.33 -2.06
C VAL A 119 -10.35 -3.29 -1.22
N ILE A 120 -9.79 -4.44 -0.87
CA ILE A 120 -10.55 -5.48 -0.16
C ILE A 120 -10.75 -5.07 1.31
N GLY A 121 -9.71 -4.56 1.98
CA GLY A 121 -9.79 -4.15 3.39
C GLY A 121 -10.84 -3.05 3.61
N HIS A 122 -10.82 -2.00 2.80
CA HIS A 122 -11.77 -0.90 2.98
C HIS A 122 -13.21 -1.24 2.55
N SER A 123 -13.41 -2.27 1.74
CA SER A 123 -14.76 -2.69 1.34
C SER A 123 -15.60 -3.15 2.53
N VAL A 124 -14.98 -3.70 3.58
CA VAL A 124 -15.64 -4.24 4.76
C VAL A 124 -15.59 -3.30 5.98
N CYS A 125 -14.78 -2.25 5.93
CA CYS A 125 -14.70 -1.26 7.02
C CYS A 125 -16.06 -0.69 7.47
N PRO A 126 -17.07 -0.48 6.61
CA PRO A 126 -18.39 -0.05 7.07
C PRO A 126 -19.05 -0.98 8.08
N ILE A 127 -18.86 -2.31 7.94
CA ILE A 127 -19.42 -3.31 8.85
C ILE A 127 -18.74 -3.26 10.22
N ALA A 128 -17.43 -2.96 10.23
CA ALA A 128 -16.66 -2.79 11.46
C ALA A 128 -16.80 -1.39 12.10
N GLY A 129 -17.42 -0.43 11.40
CA GLY A 129 -17.57 0.95 11.86
C GLY A 129 -16.27 1.75 11.93
N CYS A 130 -15.23 1.33 11.18
CA CYS A 130 -13.94 2.02 11.16
C CYS A 130 -13.77 2.86 9.88
N CYS A 131 -12.76 3.76 9.89
CA CYS A 131 -12.37 4.56 8.71
C CYS A 131 -13.49 5.46 8.15
N GLN A 132 -14.45 5.86 8.98
CA GLN A 132 -15.60 6.67 8.58
C GLN A 132 -15.20 8.11 8.21
N GLY A 133 -16.04 8.73 7.38
CA GLY A 133 -16.02 10.16 7.16
C GLY A 133 -16.88 10.91 8.17
N TYR A 134 -17.04 12.22 7.98
CA TYR A 134 -17.86 13.07 8.83
C TYR A 134 -19.35 12.66 8.82
N PRO A 135 -20.09 12.95 9.90
CA PRO A 135 -21.53 12.75 9.96
C PRO A 135 -22.25 13.44 8.80
N CYS A 136 -23.15 12.72 8.13
CA CYS A 136 -23.97 13.26 7.04
C CYS A 136 -25.32 12.53 6.92
N SER A 137 -26.39 13.25 6.56
CA SER A 137 -27.75 12.72 6.55
C SER A 137 -28.01 11.61 5.52
N TRP A 138 -27.31 11.61 4.40
CA TRP A 138 -27.45 10.65 3.30
C TRP A 138 -26.44 9.49 3.35
N GLY A 139 -25.53 9.48 4.32
CA GLY A 139 -24.44 8.50 4.45
C GLY A 139 -24.86 7.09 4.83
N ILE A 140 -23.86 6.24 5.04
CA ILE A 140 -24.04 4.89 5.56
C ILE A 140 -24.13 4.93 7.09
N TRP A 141 -24.89 4.01 7.67
CA TRP A 141 -24.97 3.86 9.12
C TRP A 141 -23.65 3.28 9.67
N ASN A 142 -23.12 3.91 10.71
CA ASN A 142 -21.92 3.47 11.39
C ASN A 142 -22.31 2.79 12.71
N PRO A 143 -21.90 1.53 12.94
CA PRO A 143 -22.28 0.79 14.14
C PRO A 143 -21.63 1.31 15.44
N VAL A 144 -20.49 1.99 15.35
CA VAL A 144 -19.77 2.49 16.53
C VAL A 144 -20.33 3.83 17.01
N THR A 145 -20.65 4.74 16.09
CA THR A 145 -21.18 6.07 16.43
C THR A 145 -22.71 6.13 16.41
N GLU A 146 -23.37 5.07 15.92
CA GLU A 146 -24.82 4.97 15.73
C GLU A 146 -25.43 6.10 14.89
N THR A 147 -24.61 6.73 14.06
CA THR A 147 -24.99 7.84 13.19
C THR A 147 -24.77 7.48 11.72
N ARG A 148 -25.32 8.31 10.82
CA ARG A 148 -24.95 8.21 9.40
C ARG A 148 -23.71 9.03 9.12
N VAL A 149 -22.77 8.43 8.40
CA VAL A 149 -21.47 9.03 8.10
C VAL A 149 -21.17 8.96 6.58
N PHE A 150 -20.35 9.89 6.12
CA PHE A 150 -19.87 9.85 4.73
C PHE A 150 -19.09 8.54 4.47
N PRO A 151 -19.41 7.79 3.38
CA PRO A 151 -18.82 6.48 3.10
C PRO A 151 -17.39 6.60 2.53
N ASN A 152 -16.49 7.21 3.29
CA ASN A 152 -15.11 7.44 2.87
C ASN A 152 -14.37 6.14 2.53
N GLN A 153 -14.72 5.04 3.19
CA GLN A 153 -14.17 3.71 2.96
C GLN A 153 -14.34 3.26 1.50
N TRP A 154 -15.53 3.48 0.93
CA TRP A 154 -15.80 3.10 -0.46
C TRP A 154 -15.10 4.00 -1.47
N LEU A 155 -14.98 5.30 -1.15
CA LEU A 155 -14.19 6.21 -1.97
C LEU A 155 -12.73 5.76 -2.00
N GLU A 156 -12.18 5.33 -0.86
CA GLU A 156 -10.83 4.76 -0.78
C GLU A 156 -10.70 3.45 -1.57
N CYS A 157 -11.72 2.58 -1.59
CA CYS A 157 -11.73 1.39 -2.44
C CYS A 157 -11.61 1.76 -3.93
N ILE A 158 -12.41 2.73 -4.39
CA ILE A 158 -12.40 3.16 -5.78
C ILE A 158 -11.03 3.72 -6.16
N VAL A 159 -10.48 4.60 -5.33
CA VAL A 159 -9.16 5.19 -5.55
C VAL A 159 -8.07 4.14 -5.55
N ALA A 160 -8.10 3.20 -4.60
CA ALA A 160 -7.14 2.10 -4.54
C ALA A 160 -7.23 1.20 -5.79
N LEU A 161 -8.42 0.93 -6.31
CA LEU A 161 -8.61 0.17 -7.55
C LEU A 161 -8.00 0.87 -8.77
N ILE A 162 -8.17 2.19 -8.86
CA ILE A 162 -7.53 3.02 -9.90
C ILE A 162 -6.00 2.91 -9.78
N ILE A 163 -5.47 2.98 -8.56
CA ILE A 163 -4.02 2.83 -8.32
C ILE A 163 -3.54 1.43 -8.73
N VAL A 164 -4.24 0.35 -8.38
CA VAL A 164 -3.91 -1.02 -8.83
C VAL A 164 -3.78 -1.06 -10.35
N ARG A 165 -4.80 -0.57 -11.05
CA ARG A 165 -4.81 -0.55 -12.53
C ARG A 165 -3.66 0.26 -13.10
N TYR A 166 -3.37 1.42 -12.51
CA TYR A 166 -2.25 2.28 -12.91
C TYR A 166 -0.92 1.58 -12.73
N LEU A 167 -0.66 0.98 -11.56
CA LEU A 167 0.58 0.25 -11.29
C LEU A 167 0.78 -0.95 -12.21
N LEU A 168 -0.29 -1.71 -12.49
CA LEU A 168 -0.25 -2.81 -13.45
C LEU A 168 0.05 -2.35 -14.88
N HIS A 169 -0.47 -1.17 -15.27
CA HIS A 169 -0.15 -0.56 -16.56
C HIS A 169 1.34 -0.17 -16.64
N LEU A 170 1.86 0.48 -15.60
CA LEU A 170 3.28 0.86 -15.54
C LEU A 170 4.20 -0.36 -15.54
N ALA A 171 3.84 -1.41 -14.82
CA ALA A 171 4.61 -2.65 -14.78
C ALA A 171 4.73 -3.36 -16.16
N LYS A 172 3.90 -3.01 -17.15
CA LYS A 172 4.07 -3.49 -18.53
C LYS A 172 5.24 -2.82 -19.26
N LYS A 173 5.64 -1.63 -18.81
CA LYS A 173 6.71 -0.83 -19.45
C LYS A 173 8.08 -1.28 -18.93
N GLU A 174 9.02 -1.58 -19.84
CA GLU A 174 10.36 -2.07 -19.49
C GLU A 174 11.18 -1.09 -18.64
N ASN A 175 11.00 0.20 -18.85
CA ASN A 175 11.69 1.24 -18.07
C ASN A 175 11.14 1.45 -16.65
N TYR A 176 10.08 0.72 -16.27
CA TYR A 176 9.51 0.72 -14.93
C TYR A 176 9.67 -0.65 -14.24
N ALA A 177 9.33 -1.73 -14.94
CA ALA A 177 9.29 -3.06 -14.34
C ALA A 177 10.65 -3.53 -13.84
N GLY A 178 10.74 -3.84 -12.56
CA GLY A 178 11.94 -4.39 -11.92
C GLY A 178 13.02 -3.37 -11.60
N THR A 179 12.72 -2.08 -11.70
CA THR A 179 13.63 -0.97 -11.37
C THR A 179 13.45 -0.41 -9.97
N GLY A 180 12.33 -0.70 -9.30
CA GLY A 180 11.87 -0.07 -8.06
C GLY A 180 10.95 1.14 -8.29
N LYS A 181 10.74 1.55 -9.55
CA LYS A 181 9.93 2.73 -9.88
C LYS A 181 8.43 2.50 -9.68
N VAL A 182 7.94 1.27 -9.90
CA VAL A 182 6.51 0.95 -9.69
C VAL A 182 6.16 1.15 -8.23
N TYR A 183 7.02 0.71 -7.31
CA TYR A 183 6.80 0.90 -5.88
C TYR A 183 6.95 2.38 -5.46
N ALA A 184 7.94 3.09 -5.98
CA ALA A 184 8.09 4.52 -5.71
C ALA A 184 6.83 5.29 -6.12
N LEU A 185 6.23 4.96 -7.27
CA LEU A 185 4.96 5.54 -7.73
C LEU A 185 3.77 5.08 -6.89
N PHE A 186 3.78 3.85 -6.36
CA PHE A 186 2.78 3.44 -5.36
C PHE A 186 2.84 4.34 -4.13
N LEU A 187 4.02 4.60 -3.57
CA LEU A 187 4.16 5.49 -2.42
C LEU A 187 3.67 6.91 -2.72
N ILE A 188 4.00 7.46 -3.88
CA ILE A 188 3.56 8.80 -4.30
C ILE A 188 2.04 8.84 -4.47
N THR A 189 1.49 7.96 -5.31
CA THR A 189 0.06 8.02 -5.66
C THR A 189 -0.83 7.66 -4.49
N PHE A 190 -0.51 6.57 -3.79
CA PHE A 190 -1.27 6.16 -2.61
C PHE A 190 -1.12 7.16 -1.48
N GLY A 191 0.10 7.63 -1.19
CA GLY A 191 0.35 8.64 -0.17
C GLY A 191 -0.40 9.95 -0.45
N SER A 192 -0.35 10.46 -1.69
CA SER A 192 -1.08 11.69 -2.06
C SER A 192 -2.58 11.55 -1.92
N THR A 193 -3.15 10.47 -2.43
CA THR A 193 -4.60 10.24 -2.33
C THR A 193 -5.02 10.00 -0.90
N ARG A 194 -4.23 9.25 -0.12
CA ARG A 194 -4.50 8.99 1.30
C ARG A 194 -4.44 10.28 2.13
N PHE A 195 -3.47 11.16 1.85
CA PHE A 195 -3.39 12.46 2.49
C PHE A 195 -4.65 13.31 2.22
N LEU A 196 -5.08 13.38 0.97
CA LEU A 196 -6.28 14.16 0.60
C LEU A 196 -7.56 13.58 1.21
N LEU A 197 -7.73 12.26 1.17
CA LEU A 197 -8.92 11.59 1.71
C LEU A 197 -8.99 11.63 3.25
N GLU A 198 -7.87 11.88 3.92
CA GLU A 198 -7.85 12.00 5.37
C GLU A 198 -8.60 13.25 5.86
N PHE A 199 -8.70 14.30 5.04
CA PHE A 199 -9.51 15.48 5.35
C PHE A 199 -11.03 15.21 5.33
N LEU A 200 -11.45 14.11 4.72
CA LEU A 200 -12.84 13.65 4.73
C LEU A 200 -13.16 12.71 5.89
N ARG A 201 -12.16 12.37 6.72
CA ARG A 201 -12.32 11.47 7.86
C ARG A 201 -12.56 12.23 9.15
N ASP A 202 -13.37 11.62 9.99
CA ASP A 202 -13.60 12.05 11.37
C ASP A 202 -12.58 11.37 12.30
N ASN A 203 -11.33 11.82 12.21
CA ASN A 203 -10.22 11.31 13.00
C ASN A 203 -9.67 12.38 13.95
N GLU A 204 -9.07 11.94 15.06
CA GLU A 204 -8.33 12.83 15.95
C GLU A 204 -7.22 13.58 15.22
N LYS A 205 -7.15 14.88 15.43
CA LYS A 205 -6.17 15.78 14.82
C LYS A 205 -5.06 16.06 15.82
N LEU A 206 -3.82 15.74 15.44
CA LEU A 206 -2.65 15.86 16.33
C LEU A 206 -1.94 17.19 16.18
N LEU A 207 -1.46 17.52 14.98
CA LEU A 207 -0.61 18.68 14.72
C LEU A 207 -1.22 19.56 13.62
N LEU A 208 -1.38 20.86 13.88
CA LEU A 208 -1.92 21.82 12.89
C LEU A 208 -3.26 21.36 12.25
N GLY A 209 -4.08 20.63 12.98
CA GLY A 209 -5.32 20.06 12.45
C GLY A 209 -5.15 18.88 11.51
N ILE A 210 -3.95 18.25 11.47
CA ILE A 210 -3.61 17.08 10.65
C ILE A 210 -3.57 15.84 11.53
N SER A 211 -4.14 14.72 11.06
CA SER A 211 -4.08 13.44 11.78
C SER A 211 -2.71 12.78 11.65
N GLY A 212 -2.36 11.88 12.57
CA GLY A 212 -1.14 11.09 12.47
C GLY A 212 -1.06 10.27 11.17
N LEU A 213 -2.20 9.81 10.65
CA LEU A 213 -2.26 9.07 9.39
C LEU A 213 -1.98 9.95 8.18
N ALA A 214 -2.42 11.22 8.19
CA ALA A 214 -2.08 12.18 7.16
C ALA A 214 -0.58 12.49 7.14
N LEU A 215 0.07 12.58 8.31
CA LEU A 215 1.53 12.74 8.40
C LEU A 215 2.27 11.53 7.80
N HIS A 216 1.82 10.31 8.08
CA HIS A 216 2.38 9.10 7.45
C HIS A 216 2.19 9.10 5.92
N ALA A 217 1.02 9.51 5.45
CA ALA A 217 0.75 9.62 4.02
C ALA A 217 1.65 10.66 3.34
N LEU A 218 1.87 11.81 3.97
CA LEU A 218 2.81 12.82 3.49
C LEU A 218 4.25 12.29 3.47
N PHE A 219 4.65 11.56 4.51
CA PHE A 219 5.97 10.91 4.55
C PHE A 219 6.14 9.89 3.41
N MET A 220 5.11 9.12 3.06
CA MET A 220 5.13 8.25 1.89
C MET A 220 5.41 9.03 0.60
N VAL A 221 4.77 10.18 0.39
CA VAL A 221 4.99 11.04 -0.80
C VAL A 221 6.43 11.52 -0.86
N ILE A 222 6.96 12.00 0.25
CA ILE A 222 8.34 12.50 0.34
C ILE A 222 9.34 11.37 -0.01
N VAL A 223 9.21 10.22 0.64
CA VAL A 223 10.09 9.06 0.41
C VAL A 223 9.97 8.56 -1.03
N GLY A 224 8.74 8.41 -1.53
CA GLY A 224 8.50 7.96 -2.91
C GLY A 224 9.10 8.90 -3.95
N THR A 225 8.96 10.21 -3.75
CA THR A 225 9.51 11.24 -4.65
C THR A 225 11.04 11.24 -4.61
N ALA A 226 11.64 11.25 -3.43
CA ALA A 226 13.09 11.18 -3.28
C ALA A 226 13.65 9.90 -3.93
N TRP A 227 13.00 8.78 -3.71
CA TRP A 227 13.39 7.51 -4.33
C TRP A 227 13.30 7.56 -5.86
N MET A 228 12.22 8.09 -6.42
CA MET A 228 12.07 8.26 -7.87
C MET A 228 13.17 9.14 -8.45
N MET A 229 13.53 10.24 -7.79
CA MET A 229 14.63 11.12 -8.22
C MET A 229 15.96 10.36 -8.26
N VAL A 230 16.29 9.59 -7.23
CA VAL A 230 17.52 8.77 -7.17
C VAL A 230 17.55 7.73 -8.30
N LEU A 231 16.42 7.06 -8.57
CA LEU A 231 16.35 6.06 -9.65
C LEU A 231 16.54 6.70 -11.02
N ASN A 232 15.91 7.85 -11.27
CA ASN A 232 16.05 8.57 -12.53
C ASN A 232 17.49 9.07 -12.74
N GLU A 233 18.15 9.55 -11.70
CA GLU A 233 19.54 10.00 -11.80
C GLU A 233 20.49 8.84 -12.09
N LYS A 234 20.31 7.69 -11.43
CA LYS A 234 21.06 6.45 -11.73
C LYS A 234 20.89 5.99 -13.18
N GLU A 235 19.71 6.12 -13.76
CA GLU A 235 19.48 5.80 -15.17
C GLU A 235 20.20 6.76 -16.11
N LYS A 236 20.14 8.06 -15.83
CA LYS A 236 20.90 9.07 -16.62
C LYS A 236 22.39 8.77 -16.60
N GLN A 237 22.96 8.49 -15.42
CA GLN A 237 24.38 8.16 -15.29
C GLN A 237 24.77 6.91 -16.10
N LYS A 238 23.94 5.84 -16.02
CA LYS A 238 24.16 4.63 -16.83
C LYS A 238 24.09 4.92 -18.33
N ALA A 239 23.16 5.75 -18.78
CA ALA A 239 23.06 6.14 -20.19
C ALA A 239 24.27 6.93 -20.67
N ILE A 240 24.78 7.85 -19.84
CA ILE A 240 26.00 8.62 -20.11
C ILE A 240 27.21 7.69 -20.21
N GLN A 241 27.38 6.78 -19.26
CA GLN A 241 28.46 5.80 -19.22
C GLN A 241 28.43 4.89 -20.46
N LYS A 242 27.26 4.42 -20.88
CA LYS A 242 27.10 3.60 -22.08
C LYS A 242 27.51 4.37 -23.35
N ARG A 243 27.14 5.66 -23.45
CA ARG A 243 27.54 6.51 -24.57
C ARG A 243 29.08 6.72 -24.64
N LYS A 244 29.74 6.92 -23.50
CA LYS A 244 31.19 7.04 -23.41
C LYS A 244 31.89 5.76 -23.85
N ASN A 245 31.38 4.59 -23.45
CA ASN A 245 31.96 3.29 -23.80
C ASN A 245 31.76 2.92 -25.28
N THR A 246 30.68 3.39 -25.91
CA THR A 246 30.39 3.14 -27.36
C THR A 246 31.10 4.12 -28.28
N ASN A 247 31.56 5.25 -27.78
CA ASN A 247 32.29 6.24 -28.60
C ASN A 247 33.55 6.77 -27.87
N PRO A 248 34.58 5.92 -27.67
CA PRO A 248 35.80 6.28 -26.94
C PRO A 248 36.62 7.41 -27.60
N ASN A 249 36.40 7.69 -28.91
CA ASN A 249 37.10 8.72 -29.69
C ASN A 249 36.24 9.95 -30.01
N GLY A 250 35.08 10.08 -29.42
CA GLY A 250 34.18 11.22 -29.63
C GLY A 250 34.76 12.50 -29.03
N LYS A 251 35.59 13.22 -29.79
CA LYS A 251 35.90 14.63 -29.53
C LYS A 251 34.58 15.39 -29.44
N VAL A 252 34.28 15.94 -28.26
CA VAL A 252 33.22 16.92 -28.10
C VAL A 252 33.53 18.08 -29.02
N LYS A 253 32.82 18.18 -30.15
CA LYS A 253 32.83 19.44 -30.93
C LYS A 253 32.18 20.50 -30.03
N LYS A 254 32.98 21.48 -29.66
CA LYS A 254 32.54 22.73 -29.04
C LYS A 254 31.57 23.46 -29.95
#